data_f8905a0163cd302dc546e6d2df030114
#
_entry.id   f8905a0163cd302dc546e6d2df030114
#
_cell.length_a   1.000
_cell.length_b   1.000
_cell.length_c   1.000
_cell.angle_alpha   90.00
_cell.angle_beta   90.00
_cell.angle_gamma   90.00
#
_symmetry.space_group_name_H-M   'P 1'
#
loop_
_entity.id
_entity.type
_entity.pdbx_description
1 polymer ?
#
loop_
_entity_poly.entity_id
_entity_poly.type
_entity_poly.pdbx_seq_one_letter_code
_entity_poly.pdbx_strand_id
1 'polypeptide(L)'
;MIQALRGMKDIFSPESERFVYIIDTASKIARRYGYRYIETPLLEETALFKRSVGESSDIVGKEMYQFIDKGGHDVCLRPEGTAGAVRAFIQNKMDRKGGVHRFYYHGPMFRYERPQKGRLREFHQFGCESFGLESVYEDFTIILMIKDIFDTLGIDYTIKINSLGCPECMPDYKESLITHLNDIRDGLCEDCQRRTETNPIRVLDCKVQECQAMLQNSPVIVENLCKACDSDFKRLQSLLTSHSIKYELDSKLVRGLDYYTKTAFEFVSGEVGAQNAIAGGGRYDRLVEFLGGKPTPAIGFALGIERIMELVKLPESEREGIYLGVMEEEAIDKILKIAHRKRATERVYVEYSKRSLKAHLKAADRVGARFCAVIGEDELKNSQIWLKDLQTKEERRVGIEEF
;
A
#
# COMPACT_ATOMS: atom_id res chain seq x y z
N MET A 1 -10.26 -8.70 30.33
CA MET A 1 -10.52 -8.91 28.90
C MET A 1 -9.20 -8.74 28.17
N ILE A 2 -8.81 -9.69 27.32
CA ILE A 2 -7.61 -9.59 26.47
C ILE A 2 -7.91 -8.62 25.32
N GLN A 3 -6.99 -7.72 25.02
CA GLN A 3 -7.13 -6.70 23.98
C GLN A 3 -5.98 -6.81 22.98
N ALA A 4 -6.19 -6.29 21.77
CA ALA A 4 -5.13 -6.15 20.78
C ALA A 4 -3.99 -5.26 21.31
N LEU A 5 -2.77 -5.51 20.85
CA LEU A 5 -1.61 -4.71 21.25
C LEU A 5 -1.76 -3.26 20.78
N ARG A 6 -1.21 -2.34 21.54
CA ARG A 6 -1.24 -0.93 21.20
C ARG A 6 -0.62 -0.66 19.82
N GLY A 7 -1.37 -0.06 18.92
CA GLY A 7 -0.94 0.23 17.55
C GLY A 7 -1.15 -0.92 16.57
N MET A 8 -1.86 -1.96 16.96
CA MET A 8 -2.35 -3.04 16.13
C MET A 8 -3.88 -3.06 16.20
N LYS A 9 -4.55 -3.28 15.08
CA LYS A 9 -6.02 -3.23 15.00
C LYS A 9 -6.57 -4.45 14.28
N ASP A 10 -7.76 -4.87 14.71
CA ASP A 10 -8.61 -5.73 13.90
C ASP A 10 -9.29 -4.88 12.80
N ILE A 11 -9.35 -5.40 11.59
CA ILE A 11 -10.02 -4.75 10.44
C ILE A 11 -11.25 -5.57 10.09
N PHE A 12 -12.45 -5.00 10.33
CA PHE A 12 -13.74 -5.62 10.02
C PHE A 12 -14.70 -4.59 9.42
N SER A 13 -15.89 -5.03 8.94
CA SER A 13 -16.86 -4.16 8.27
C SER A 13 -17.24 -2.94 9.14
N PRO A 14 -17.30 -1.72 8.56
CA PRO A 14 -17.15 -1.40 7.13
C PRO A 14 -15.70 -1.13 6.67
N GLU A 15 -14.72 -1.13 7.55
CA GLU A 15 -13.33 -0.83 7.19
C GLU A 15 -12.72 -1.89 6.27
N SER A 16 -13.03 -3.18 6.50
CA SER A 16 -12.54 -4.28 5.68
C SER A 16 -12.96 -4.21 4.20
N GLU A 17 -14.10 -3.61 3.92
CA GLU A 17 -14.59 -3.42 2.55
C GLU A 17 -13.70 -2.41 1.80
N ARG A 18 -13.31 -1.30 2.47
CA ARG A 18 -12.34 -0.34 1.90
C ARG A 18 -10.98 -0.98 1.71
N PHE A 19 -10.53 -1.76 2.69
CA PHE A 19 -9.26 -2.48 2.63
C PHE A 19 -9.19 -3.41 1.42
N VAL A 20 -10.19 -4.26 1.23
CA VAL A 20 -10.27 -5.19 0.09
C VAL A 20 -10.37 -4.41 -1.23
N TYR A 21 -11.21 -3.38 -1.31
CA TYR A 21 -11.38 -2.57 -2.51
C TYR A 21 -10.07 -1.92 -2.98
N ILE A 22 -9.25 -1.41 -2.05
CA ILE A 22 -7.94 -0.81 -2.36
C ILE A 22 -6.99 -1.87 -2.92
N ILE A 23 -6.89 -3.03 -2.25
CA ILE A 23 -5.99 -4.12 -2.68
C ILE A 23 -6.40 -4.65 -4.05
N ASP A 24 -7.68 -4.90 -4.28
CA ASP A 24 -8.19 -5.42 -5.54
C ASP A 24 -7.94 -4.44 -6.69
N THR A 25 -8.21 -3.15 -6.46
CA THR A 25 -7.96 -2.08 -7.44
C THR A 25 -6.49 -1.99 -7.79
N ALA A 26 -5.62 -1.87 -6.79
CA ALA A 26 -4.17 -1.77 -7.00
C ALA A 26 -3.61 -3.04 -7.67
N SER A 27 -4.03 -4.23 -7.24
CA SER A 27 -3.62 -5.50 -7.84
C SER A 27 -4.07 -5.65 -9.29
N LYS A 28 -5.30 -5.21 -9.62
CA LYS A 28 -5.83 -5.24 -10.98
C LYS A 28 -5.02 -4.32 -11.91
N ILE A 29 -4.68 -3.12 -11.43
CA ILE A 29 -3.87 -2.18 -12.19
C ILE A 29 -2.44 -2.71 -12.35
N ALA A 30 -1.77 -3.15 -11.28
CA ALA A 30 -0.43 -3.71 -11.35
C ALA A 30 -0.32 -4.86 -12.38
N ARG A 31 -1.31 -5.76 -12.43
CA ARG A 31 -1.38 -6.82 -13.44
C ARG A 31 -1.49 -6.27 -14.87
N ARG A 32 -2.21 -5.16 -15.10
CA ARG A 32 -2.29 -4.50 -16.42
C ARG A 32 -0.95 -3.93 -16.86
N TYR A 33 -0.11 -3.51 -15.90
CA TYR A 33 1.27 -3.07 -16.13
C TYR A 33 2.29 -4.23 -16.24
N GLY A 34 1.82 -5.49 -16.25
CA GLY A 34 2.65 -6.68 -16.41
C GLY A 34 3.33 -7.16 -15.12
N TYR A 35 2.91 -6.68 -13.96
CA TYR A 35 3.43 -7.13 -12.66
C TYR A 35 2.78 -8.44 -12.24
N ARG A 36 3.57 -9.32 -11.61
CA ARG A 36 3.14 -10.60 -11.05
C ARG A 36 3.20 -10.56 -9.54
N TYR A 37 2.26 -11.25 -8.91
CA TYR A 37 2.23 -11.32 -7.46
C TYR A 37 3.44 -12.08 -6.91
N ILE A 38 4.02 -11.58 -5.82
CA ILE A 38 5.01 -12.25 -5.00
C ILE A 38 4.59 -12.18 -3.53
N GLU A 39 4.73 -13.30 -2.82
CA GLU A 39 4.62 -13.35 -1.37
C GLU A 39 6.00 -13.57 -0.76
N THR A 40 6.37 -12.78 0.23
CA THR A 40 7.60 -12.92 0.99
C THR A 40 7.28 -13.18 2.47
N PRO A 41 8.11 -13.92 3.20
CA PRO A 41 7.91 -14.18 4.62
C PRO A 41 7.74 -12.89 5.44
N LEU A 42 6.98 -12.99 6.53
CA LEU A 42 6.86 -11.91 7.52
C LEU A 42 8.09 -11.80 8.40
N LEU A 43 8.73 -12.93 8.68
CA LEU A 43 9.98 -13.03 9.42
C LEU A 43 11.15 -13.15 8.44
N GLU A 44 12.14 -12.33 8.65
CA GLU A 44 13.40 -12.32 7.89
C GLU A 44 14.58 -12.25 8.86
N GLU A 45 15.78 -12.60 8.39
CA GLU A 45 16.98 -12.32 9.14
C GLU A 45 17.15 -10.81 9.37
N THR A 46 17.46 -10.40 10.58
CA THR A 46 17.68 -8.98 10.93
C THR A 46 18.77 -8.34 10.04
N ALA A 47 19.77 -9.12 9.66
CA ALA A 47 20.86 -8.68 8.78
C ALA A 47 20.37 -8.19 7.41
N LEU A 48 19.23 -8.69 6.91
CA LEU A 48 18.63 -8.21 5.65
C LEU A 48 18.34 -6.72 5.72
N PHE A 49 17.63 -6.27 6.76
CA PHE A 49 17.25 -4.88 6.90
C PHE A 49 18.40 -3.98 7.33
N LYS A 50 19.31 -4.45 8.17
CA LYS A 50 20.55 -3.71 8.51
C LYS A 50 21.35 -3.34 7.26
N ARG A 51 21.52 -4.30 6.33
CA ARG A 51 22.24 -4.07 5.08
C ARG A 51 21.47 -3.21 4.08
N SER A 52 20.15 -3.40 3.95
CA SER A 52 19.35 -2.70 2.94
C SER A 52 18.95 -1.30 3.38
N VAL A 53 18.41 -1.16 4.58
CA VAL A 53 17.81 0.09 5.06
C VAL A 53 18.84 1.06 5.63
N GLY A 54 19.99 0.53 6.06
CA GLY A 54 21.08 1.27 6.70
C GLY A 54 21.00 1.25 8.23
N GLU A 55 22.12 0.97 8.88
CA GLU A 55 22.21 0.87 10.35
C GLU A 55 21.89 2.19 11.06
N SER A 56 22.13 3.33 10.38
CA SER A 56 21.85 4.68 10.90
C SER A 56 20.38 5.10 10.76
N SER A 57 19.54 4.30 10.11
CA SER A 57 18.12 4.61 9.95
C SER A 57 17.35 4.44 11.27
N ASP A 58 16.34 5.27 11.49
CA ASP A 58 15.46 5.12 12.66
C ASP A 58 14.74 3.77 12.68
N ILE A 59 14.43 3.22 11.50
CA ILE A 59 13.79 1.91 11.36
C ILE A 59 14.68 0.82 11.98
N VAL A 60 15.94 0.74 11.56
CA VAL A 60 16.88 -0.28 12.05
C VAL A 60 17.29 -0.02 13.50
N GLY A 61 17.52 1.25 13.84
CA GLY A 61 18.03 1.61 15.18
C GLY A 61 16.98 1.52 16.30
N LYS A 62 15.69 1.77 16.00
CA LYS A 62 14.67 1.97 17.06
C LYS A 62 13.33 1.29 16.81
N GLU A 63 13.00 0.92 15.56
CA GLU A 63 11.62 0.58 15.21
C GLU A 63 11.42 -0.88 14.79
N MET A 64 12.47 -1.68 14.63
CA MET A 64 12.32 -3.10 14.28
C MET A 64 11.80 -3.94 15.46
N TYR A 65 10.86 -4.84 15.18
CA TYR A 65 10.50 -5.95 16.05
C TYR A 65 11.52 -7.08 15.84
N GLN A 66 12.58 -7.05 16.62
CA GLN A 66 13.72 -7.97 16.54
C GLN A 66 13.74 -8.91 17.75
N PHE A 67 14.06 -10.17 17.54
CA PHE A 67 14.20 -11.17 18.60
C PHE A 67 15.05 -12.36 18.15
N ILE A 68 15.52 -13.13 19.12
CA ILE A 68 16.19 -14.40 18.84
C ILE A 68 15.12 -15.50 18.83
N ASP A 69 15.04 -16.25 17.74
CA ASP A 69 14.13 -17.38 17.61
C ASP A 69 14.58 -18.60 18.45
N LYS A 70 13.76 -19.65 18.49
CA LYS A 70 14.08 -20.88 19.22
C LYS A 70 15.30 -21.64 18.64
N GLY A 71 15.66 -21.35 17.40
CA GLY A 71 16.86 -21.91 16.72
C GLY A 71 18.13 -21.10 16.99
N GLY A 72 18.03 -19.98 17.71
CA GLY A 72 19.16 -19.08 17.96
C GLY A 72 19.43 -18.07 16.86
N HIS A 73 18.53 -17.90 15.88
CA HIS A 73 18.70 -16.96 14.78
C HIS A 73 18.19 -15.57 15.18
N ASP A 74 18.93 -14.54 14.79
CA ASP A 74 18.52 -13.13 14.94
C ASP A 74 17.55 -12.77 13.80
N VAL A 75 16.26 -12.67 14.14
CA VAL A 75 15.16 -12.45 13.19
C VAL A 75 14.35 -11.21 13.57
N CYS A 76 13.66 -10.67 12.59
CA CYS A 76 12.75 -9.55 12.81
C CYS A 76 11.48 -9.70 11.97
N LEU A 77 10.40 -9.05 12.43
CA LEU A 77 9.24 -8.81 11.58
C LEU A 77 9.58 -7.74 10.53
N ARG A 78 9.24 -7.97 9.27
CA ARG A 78 9.57 -7.08 8.15
C ARG A 78 9.01 -5.67 8.37
N PRO A 79 9.86 -4.61 8.36
CA PRO A 79 9.40 -3.23 8.50
C PRO A 79 8.97 -2.58 7.17
N GLU A 80 9.26 -3.24 6.03
CA GLU A 80 8.91 -2.84 4.66
C GLU A 80 9.04 -4.04 3.71
N GLY A 81 8.56 -3.93 2.46
CA GLY A 81 8.48 -5.07 1.55
C GLY A 81 9.61 -5.18 0.54
N THR A 82 10.30 -4.08 0.21
CA THR A 82 11.30 -4.02 -0.87
C THR A 82 12.49 -4.96 -0.61
N ALA A 83 13.08 -4.92 0.59
CA ALA A 83 14.24 -5.77 0.92
C ALA A 83 13.89 -7.27 0.83
N GLY A 84 12.70 -7.67 1.28
CA GLY A 84 12.20 -9.04 1.13
C GLY A 84 12.04 -9.46 -0.33
N ALA A 85 11.52 -8.56 -1.18
CA ALA A 85 11.39 -8.80 -2.62
C ALA A 85 12.77 -8.92 -3.30
N VAL A 86 13.73 -8.06 -2.95
CA VAL A 86 15.12 -8.13 -3.46
C VAL A 86 15.80 -9.42 -3.02
N ARG A 87 15.69 -9.81 -1.74
CA ARG A 87 16.22 -11.07 -1.23
C ARG A 87 15.63 -12.26 -1.99
N ALA A 88 14.31 -12.28 -2.22
CA ALA A 88 13.65 -13.34 -2.97
C ALA A 88 14.12 -13.38 -4.44
N PHE A 89 14.32 -12.22 -5.09
CA PHE A 89 14.87 -12.11 -6.43
C PHE A 89 16.26 -12.74 -6.54
N ILE A 90 17.16 -12.44 -5.60
CA ILE A 90 18.51 -12.98 -5.55
C ILE A 90 18.51 -14.49 -5.23
N GLN A 91 17.79 -14.90 -4.18
CA GLN A 91 17.75 -16.29 -3.72
C GLN A 91 17.24 -17.24 -4.80
N ASN A 92 16.32 -16.80 -5.64
CA ASN A 92 15.79 -17.56 -6.78
C ASN A 92 16.62 -17.38 -8.05
N LYS A 93 17.80 -16.76 -7.96
CA LYS A 93 18.77 -16.56 -9.05
C LYS A 93 18.17 -15.82 -10.26
N MET A 94 17.19 -14.95 -10.02
CA MET A 94 16.55 -14.17 -11.08
C MET A 94 17.50 -13.08 -11.60
N ASP A 95 18.39 -12.56 -10.76
CA ASP A 95 19.49 -11.67 -11.10
C ASP A 95 20.43 -12.24 -12.18
N ARG A 96 20.43 -13.57 -12.36
CA ARG A 96 21.27 -14.28 -13.34
C ARG A 96 20.54 -14.67 -14.61
N LYS A 97 19.21 -14.56 -14.64
CA LYS A 97 18.40 -14.96 -15.81
C LYS A 97 18.32 -13.88 -16.87
N GLY A 98 18.68 -12.62 -16.52
CA GLY A 98 18.50 -11.47 -17.40
C GLY A 98 17.02 -11.13 -17.63
N GLY A 99 16.77 -10.10 -18.44
CA GLY A 99 15.43 -9.63 -18.72
C GLY A 99 14.84 -8.76 -17.61
N VAL A 100 13.57 -8.42 -17.77
CA VAL A 100 12.83 -7.57 -16.84
C VAL A 100 11.92 -8.40 -15.96
N HIS A 101 12.01 -8.19 -14.66
CA HIS A 101 11.20 -8.88 -13.68
C HIS A 101 10.39 -7.86 -12.89
N ARG A 102 9.05 -7.98 -12.91
CA ARG A 102 8.12 -7.08 -12.25
C ARG A 102 7.25 -7.83 -11.26
N PHE A 103 7.29 -7.41 -10.00
CA PHE A 103 6.54 -8.02 -8.92
C PHE A 103 5.70 -6.97 -8.19
N TYR A 104 4.49 -7.38 -7.76
CA TYR A 104 3.72 -6.65 -6.77
C TYR A 104 3.43 -7.53 -5.58
N TYR A 105 3.31 -6.93 -4.43
CA TYR A 105 2.96 -7.59 -3.17
C TYR A 105 2.02 -6.71 -2.35
N HIS A 106 1.34 -7.32 -1.41
CA HIS A 106 0.64 -6.61 -0.34
C HIS A 106 0.71 -7.43 0.94
N GLY A 107 0.59 -6.76 2.09
CA GLY A 107 0.57 -7.46 3.37
C GLY A 107 1.05 -6.59 4.53
N PRO A 108 1.04 -7.16 5.74
CA PRO A 108 1.41 -6.45 6.95
C PRO A 108 2.90 -6.17 7.02
N MET A 109 3.23 -4.99 7.57
CA MET A 109 4.56 -4.52 7.94
C MET A 109 4.53 -4.09 9.40
N PHE A 110 5.69 -4.11 10.06
CA PHE A 110 5.78 -3.93 11.51
C PHE A 110 6.85 -2.92 11.88
N ARG A 111 6.45 -1.84 12.59
CA ARG A 111 7.39 -0.83 13.12
C ARG A 111 7.00 -0.44 14.53
N TYR A 112 7.92 -0.48 15.46
CA TYR A 112 7.70 -0.08 16.85
C TYR A 112 7.67 1.46 16.99
N GLU A 113 6.78 2.09 16.24
CA GLU A 113 6.57 3.53 16.26
C GLU A 113 5.61 3.95 17.38
N ARG A 114 5.62 5.24 17.73
CA ARG A 114 4.58 5.82 18.57
C ARG A 114 3.28 5.89 17.76
N PRO A 115 2.23 5.15 18.16
CA PRO A 115 0.97 5.13 17.41
C PRO A 115 0.31 6.51 17.38
N GLN A 116 -0.09 6.93 16.19
CA GLN A 116 -0.86 8.16 15.94
C GLN A 116 -1.69 7.96 14.67
N LYS A 117 -2.52 8.93 14.30
CA LYS A 117 -3.31 8.88 13.07
C LYS A 117 -2.39 8.64 11.86
N GLY A 118 -2.68 7.63 11.05
CA GLY A 118 -1.87 7.23 9.90
C GLY A 118 -0.51 6.56 10.20
N ARG A 119 -0.22 6.26 11.51
CA ARG A 119 0.94 5.47 11.95
C ARG A 119 0.52 4.41 12.94
N LEU A 120 0.66 3.17 12.54
CA LEU A 120 0.39 1.99 13.36
C LEU A 120 1.69 1.19 13.54
N ARG A 121 1.69 0.29 14.51
CA ARG A 121 2.79 -0.66 14.72
C ARG A 121 2.71 -1.87 13.81
N GLU A 122 1.51 -2.27 13.45
CA GLU A 122 1.19 -3.16 12.35
C GLU A 122 0.38 -2.35 11.34
N PHE A 123 0.84 -2.28 10.11
CA PHE A 123 0.22 -1.56 9.01
C PHE A 123 0.44 -2.32 7.71
N HIS A 124 -0.37 -2.05 6.70
CA HIS A 124 -0.29 -2.78 5.45
C HIS A 124 0.29 -1.91 4.34
N GLN A 125 1.14 -2.51 3.55
CA GLN A 125 1.64 -1.93 2.31
C GLN A 125 1.13 -2.72 1.11
N PHE A 126 0.88 -2.00 0.02
CA PHE A 126 0.91 -2.53 -1.33
C PHE A 126 2.14 -1.94 -2.02
N GLY A 127 2.95 -2.77 -2.65
CA GLY A 127 4.17 -2.34 -3.33
C GLY A 127 4.38 -3.02 -4.66
N CYS A 128 5.16 -2.35 -5.52
CA CYS A 128 5.59 -2.86 -6.81
C CYS A 128 7.09 -2.64 -6.97
N GLU A 129 7.79 -3.66 -7.49
CA GLU A 129 9.23 -3.62 -7.74
C GLU A 129 9.52 -4.08 -9.17
N SER A 130 10.34 -3.31 -9.90
CA SER A 130 10.82 -3.62 -11.24
C SER A 130 12.32 -3.74 -11.26
N PHE A 131 12.83 -4.86 -11.76
CA PHE A 131 14.24 -5.20 -11.83
C PHE A 131 14.70 -5.37 -13.27
N GLY A 132 15.90 -4.88 -13.58
CA GLY A 132 16.58 -5.15 -14.85
C GLY A 132 16.48 -4.04 -15.91
N LEU A 133 15.84 -2.91 -15.61
CA LEU A 133 15.76 -1.76 -16.53
C LEU A 133 16.46 -0.53 -15.95
N GLU A 134 17.54 -0.11 -16.60
CA GLU A 134 18.20 1.18 -16.34
C GLU A 134 17.62 2.28 -17.24
N SER A 135 16.32 2.49 -17.18
CA SER A 135 15.66 3.42 -18.08
C SER A 135 14.71 4.33 -17.32
N VAL A 136 14.84 5.63 -17.54
CA VAL A 136 13.92 6.64 -17.00
C VAL A 136 12.46 6.45 -17.48
N TYR A 137 12.24 5.71 -18.56
CA TYR A 137 10.89 5.35 -19.00
C TYR A 137 10.20 4.39 -18.02
N GLU A 138 10.97 3.56 -17.31
CA GLU A 138 10.40 2.73 -16.23
C GLU A 138 10.04 3.58 -15.02
N ASP A 139 10.82 4.64 -14.71
CA ASP A 139 10.52 5.60 -13.65
C ASP A 139 9.18 6.30 -13.92
N PHE A 140 9.02 6.79 -15.14
CA PHE A 140 7.77 7.38 -15.61
C PHE A 140 6.60 6.38 -15.52
N THR A 141 6.81 5.14 -15.97
CA THR A 141 5.78 4.09 -15.98
C THR A 141 5.30 3.76 -14.57
N ILE A 142 6.19 3.72 -13.59
CA ILE A 142 5.83 3.49 -12.18
C ILE A 142 5.02 4.66 -11.61
N ILE A 143 5.42 5.90 -11.87
CA ILE A 143 4.66 7.08 -11.46
C ILE A 143 3.26 7.06 -12.08
N LEU A 144 3.16 6.73 -13.37
CA LEU A 144 1.90 6.61 -14.09
C LEU A 144 1.00 5.51 -13.47
N MET A 145 1.56 4.37 -13.09
CA MET A 145 0.80 3.29 -12.45
C MET A 145 0.20 3.72 -11.11
N ILE A 146 0.95 4.46 -10.27
CA ILE A 146 0.43 4.99 -9.01
C ILE A 146 -0.68 6.00 -9.27
N LYS A 147 -0.50 6.89 -10.26
CA LYS A 147 -1.52 7.81 -10.71
C LYS A 147 -2.81 7.07 -11.10
N ASP A 148 -2.71 6.02 -11.92
CA ASP A 148 -3.87 5.24 -12.34
C ASP A 148 -4.58 4.56 -11.15
N ILE A 149 -3.82 4.11 -10.14
CA ILE A 149 -4.38 3.56 -8.90
C ILE A 149 -5.19 4.64 -8.17
N PHE A 150 -4.61 5.82 -7.94
CA PHE A 150 -5.27 6.86 -7.16
C PHE A 150 -6.42 7.52 -7.90
N ASP A 151 -6.31 7.71 -9.21
CA ASP A 151 -7.42 8.19 -10.04
C ASP A 151 -8.61 7.22 -10.00
N THR A 152 -8.34 5.90 -10.07
CA THR A 152 -9.39 4.86 -9.98
C THR A 152 -10.03 4.82 -8.59
N LEU A 153 -9.27 5.09 -7.54
CA LEU A 153 -9.76 5.16 -6.16
C LEU A 153 -10.43 6.52 -5.84
N GLY A 154 -10.38 7.50 -6.76
CA GLY A 154 -10.94 8.84 -6.57
C GLY A 154 -10.23 9.66 -5.48
N ILE A 155 -8.91 9.51 -5.37
CA ILE A 155 -8.08 10.18 -4.36
C ILE A 155 -7.38 11.38 -4.97
N ASP A 156 -7.49 12.53 -4.30
CA ASP A 156 -6.75 13.74 -4.66
C ASP A 156 -5.31 13.69 -4.09
N TYR A 157 -4.35 14.04 -4.94
CA TYR A 157 -2.92 13.99 -4.59
C TYR A 157 -2.10 15.06 -5.32
N THR A 158 -0.93 15.35 -4.77
CA THR A 158 0.14 16.07 -5.44
C THR A 158 1.34 15.14 -5.60
N ILE A 159 1.97 15.14 -6.78
CA ILE A 159 3.18 14.36 -7.05
C ILE A 159 4.38 15.25 -6.78
N LYS A 160 5.28 14.83 -5.89
CA LYS A 160 6.57 15.44 -5.65
C LYS A 160 7.67 14.57 -6.21
N ILE A 161 8.61 15.17 -6.94
CA ILE A 161 9.74 14.45 -7.51
C ILE A 161 11.06 15.13 -7.14
N ASN A 162 12.11 14.31 -7.02
CA ASN A 162 13.49 14.73 -6.85
C ASN A 162 14.44 13.76 -7.54
N SER A 163 15.70 14.14 -7.68
CA SER A 163 16.80 13.23 -7.98
C SER A 163 17.76 13.19 -6.80
N LEU A 164 18.06 11.99 -6.31
CA LEU A 164 19.07 11.77 -5.25
C LEU A 164 20.48 11.57 -5.82
N GLY A 165 20.63 11.70 -7.14
CA GLY A 165 21.90 11.48 -7.81
C GLY A 165 22.37 10.03 -7.76
N CYS A 166 23.56 9.80 -8.24
CA CYS A 166 24.24 8.49 -8.23
C CYS A 166 25.55 8.60 -7.41
N PRO A 167 26.31 7.50 -7.26
CA PRO A 167 27.59 7.54 -6.54
C PRO A 167 28.61 8.57 -7.08
N GLU A 168 28.50 8.95 -8.36
CA GLU A 168 29.33 10.00 -8.94
C GLU A 168 28.90 11.41 -8.47
N CYS A 169 27.61 11.65 -8.26
CA CYS A 169 27.08 12.93 -7.79
C CYS A 169 27.31 13.19 -6.29
N MET A 170 27.45 12.11 -5.50
CA MET A 170 27.37 12.17 -4.04
C MET A 170 28.57 12.82 -3.34
N PRO A 171 29.83 12.63 -3.74
CA PRO A 171 30.98 13.13 -2.99
C PRO A 171 30.93 14.65 -2.83
N ASP A 172 30.89 15.39 -3.92
CA ASP A 172 30.92 16.87 -3.94
C ASP A 172 29.69 17.45 -3.24
N TYR A 173 28.52 16.85 -3.49
CA TYR A 173 27.28 17.26 -2.81
C TYR A 173 27.35 17.08 -1.29
N LYS A 174 27.83 15.89 -0.82
CA LYS A 174 27.95 15.63 0.61
C LYS A 174 28.94 16.58 1.29
N GLU A 175 30.06 16.87 0.67
CA GLU A 175 31.05 17.81 1.20
C GLU A 175 30.44 19.18 1.36
N SER A 176 29.77 19.69 0.34
CA SER A 176 29.06 20.98 0.37
C SER A 176 27.97 21.00 1.43
N LEU A 177 27.17 19.93 1.53
CA LEU A 177 26.11 19.85 2.54
C LEU A 177 26.67 19.78 3.96
N ILE A 178 27.70 18.97 4.23
CA ILE A 178 28.34 18.86 5.55
C ILE A 178 28.93 20.22 5.98
N THR A 179 29.59 20.95 5.07
CA THR A 179 30.11 22.28 5.35
C THR A 179 28.99 23.18 5.80
N HIS A 180 27.90 23.29 5.03
CA HIS A 180 26.74 24.10 5.40
C HIS A 180 26.12 23.69 6.74
N LEU A 181 25.93 22.37 6.98
CA LEU A 181 25.35 21.87 8.22
C LEU A 181 26.21 22.15 9.46
N ASN A 182 27.54 22.17 9.32
CA ASN A 182 28.44 22.54 10.39
C ASN A 182 28.33 24.05 10.74
N ASP A 183 28.14 24.92 9.74
CA ASP A 183 27.97 26.36 9.94
C ASP A 183 26.68 26.68 10.73
N ILE A 184 25.65 25.85 10.61
CA ILE A 184 24.35 26.05 11.28
C ILE A 184 24.11 25.07 12.45
N ARG A 185 25.12 24.30 12.87
CA ARG A 185 25.01 23.16 13.79
C ARG A 185 24.31 23.51 15.11
N ASP A 186 24.65 24.64 15.71
CA ASP A 186 24.13 25.05 17.02
C ASP A 186 22.63 25.32 17.03
N GLY A 187 22.04 25.58 15.87
CA GLY A 187 20.59 25.79 15.72
C GLY A 187 19.84 24.54 15.33
N LEU A 188 20.50 23.40 15.08
CA LEU A 188 19.86 22.13 14.73
C LEU A 188 19.46 21.36 15.99
N CYS A 189 18.36 20.59 15.91
CA CYS A 189 17.99 19.68 16.98
C CYS A 189 19.01 18.55 17.16
N GLU A 190 19.04 17.90 18.33
CA GLU A 190 20.02 16.85 18.68
C GLU A 190 20.10 15.73 17.64
N ASP A 191 18.96 15.28 17.12
CA ASP A 191 18.92 14.26 16.07
C ASP A 191 19.59 14.74 14.78
N CYS A 192 19.39 16.00 14.39
CA CYS A 192 20.03 16.59 13.20
C CYS A 192 21.52 16.77 13.40
N GLN A 193 21.97 17.20 14.57
CA GLN A 193 23.40 17.28 14.90
C GLN A 193 24.08 15.92 14.76
N ARG A 194 23.47 14.86 15.30
CA ARG A 194 23.96 13.47 15.14
C ARG A 194 23.96 13.04 13.67
N ARG A 195 22.88 13.32 12.93
CA ARG A 195 22.74 12.97 11.51
C ARG A 195 23.75 13.69 10.62
N THR A 196 24.19 14.88 10.96
CA THR A 196 25.26 15.60 10.24
C THR A 196 26.52 14.73 10.13
N GLU A 197 26.85 13.97 11.16
CA GLU A 197 28.01 13.09 11.19
C GLU A 197 27.77 11.71 10.57
N THR A 198 26.56 11.16 10.76
CA THR A 198 26.25 9.77 10.36
C THR A 198 25.59 9.67 8.98
N ASN A 199 24.65 10.57 8.67
CA ASN A 199 23.94 10.61 7.39
C ASN A 199 23.38 12.02 7.13
N PRO A 200 24.21 12.95 6.62
CA PRO A 200 23.86 14.36 6.47
C PRO A 200 22.63 14.60 5.59
N ILE A 201 22.38 13.76 4.59
CA ILE A 201 21.22 13.88 3.69
C ILE A 201 19.90 13.76 4.48
N ARG A 202 19.88 12.97 5.54
CA ARG A 202 18.68 12.77 6.40
C ARG A 202 18.33 13.99 7.25
N VAL A 203 19.22 14.96 7.37
CA VAL A 203 18.92 16.24 8.04
C VAL A 203 17.85 17.00 7.27
N LEU A 204 17.83 16.90 5.93
CA LEU A 204 16.85 17.58 5.06
C LEU A 204 15.40 17.12 5.31
N ASP A 205 15.20 15.91 5.85
CA ASP A 205 13.87 15.37 6.20
C ASP A 205 13.43 15.74 7.64
N CYS A 206 14.14 16.59 8.33
CA CYS A 206 13.77 17.00 9.68
C CYS A 206 12.39 17.68 9.69
N LYS A 207 11.56 17.33 10.67
CA LYS A 207 10.20 17.91 10.82
C LYS A 207 10.12 18.99 11.88
N VAL A 208 11.24 19.31 12.54
CA VAL A 208 11.33 20.39 13.53
C VAL A 208 11.37 21.73 12.78
N GLN A 209 10.47 22.62 13.12
CA GLN A 209 10.26 23.90 12.40
C GLN A 209 11.53 24.76 12.37
N GLU A 210 12.24 24.84 13.50
CA GLU A 210 13.49 25.59 13.64
C GLU A 210 14.57 25.03 12.70
N CYS A 211 14.72 23.70 12.65
CA CYS A 211 15.63 23.06 11.71
C CYS A 211 15.24 23.35 10.26
N GLN A 212 13.96 23.27 9.92
CA GLN A 212 13.50 23.55 8.55
C GLN A 212 13.78 24.99 8.11
N ALA A 213 13.64 25.96 9.03
CA ALA A 213 13.97 27.36 8.75
C ALA A 213 15.46 27.52 8.43
N MET A 214 16.34 26.87 9.19
CA MET A 214 17.80 26.94 8.97
C MET A 214 18.24 26.22 7.70
N LEU A 215 17.50 25.16 7.29
CA LEU A 215 17.77 24.36 6.11
C LEU A 215 17.25 24.99 4.80
N GLN A 216 16.65 26.18 4.83
CA GLN A 216 16.09 26.80 3.61
C GLN A 216 17.14 27.02 2.51
N ASN A 217 18.36 27.39 2.90
CA ASN A 217 19.45 27.68 1.98
C ASN A 217 20.48 26.54 1.88
N SER A 218 20.12 25.33 2.30
CA SER A 218 21.02 24.18 2.18
C SER A 218 21.30 23.85 0.71
N PRO A 219 22.52 23.40 0.40
CA PRO A 219 22.82 22.84 -0.92
C PRO A 219 21.83 21.78 -1.31
N VAL A 220 21.39 21.76 -2.56
CA VAL A 220 20.43 20.77 -3.09
C VAL A 220 21.10 19.87 -4.12
N ILE A 221 20.77 18.57 -4.06
CA ILE A 221 21.43 17.57 -4.91
C ILE A 221 21.21 17.83 -6.42
N VAL A 222 20.07 18.39 -6.79
CA VAL A 222 19.73 18.65 -8.20
C VAL A 222 20.65 19.66 -8.88
N GLU A 223 21.37 20.49 -8.12
CA GLU A 223 22.38 21.42 -8.63
C GLU A 223 23.77 20.76 -8.77
N ASN A 224 23.94 19.54 -8.25
CA ASN A 224 25.18 18.79 -8.20
C ASN A 224 25.10 17.46 -8.96
N LEU A 225 24.15 17.32 -9.87
CA LEU A 225 23.99 16.09 -10.67
C LEU A 225 25.09 15.96 -11.72
N CYS A 226 25.61 14.76 -11.90
CA CYS A 226 26.43 14.44 -13.06
C CYS A 226 25.56 14.54 -14.35
N LYS A 227 26.22 14.64 -15.51
CA LYS A 227 25.53 14.81 -16.81
C LYS A 227 24.47 13.75 -17.07
N ALA A 228 24.73 12.50 -16.71
CA ALA A 228 23.80 11.40 -16.90
C ALA A 228 22.54 11.56 -16.01
N CYS A 229 22.71 11.80 -14.71
CA CYS A 229 21.59 12.01 -13.78
C CYS A 229 20.78 13.25 -14.11
N ASP A 230 21.40 14.33 -14.54
CA ASP A 230 20.72 15.57 -14.99
C ASP A 230 19.88 15.30 -16.24
N SER A 231 20.47 14.59 -17.23
CA SER A 231 19.76 14.20 -18.47
C SER A 231 18.54 13.31 -18.18
N ASP A 232 18.70 12.27 -17.33
CA ASP A 232 17.62 11.38 -16.95
C ASP A 232 16.51 12.14 -16.21
N PHE A 233 16.87 13.00 -15.26
CA PHE A 233 15.91 13.78 -14.49
C PHE A 233 15.13 14.78 -15.35
N LYS A 234 15.80 15.49 -16.27
CA LYS A 234 15.14 16.34 -17.26
C LYS A 234 14.24 15.57 -18.19
N ARG A 235 14.65 14.35 -18.57
CA ARG A 235 13.81 13.47 -19.40
C ARG A 235 12.56 13.04 -18.67
N LEU A 236 12.63 12.68 -17.38
CA LEU A 236 11.46 12.36 -16.56
C LEU A 236 10.49 13.55 -16.51
N GLN A 237 10.99 14.75 -16.24
CA GLN A 237 10.17 15.97 -16.22
C GLN A 237 9.47 16.22 -17.55
N SER A 238 10.20 16.04 -18.67
CA SER A 238 9.64 16.17 -20.02
C SER A 238 8.53 15.15 -20.29
N LEU A 239 8.70 13.89 -19.84
CA LEU A 239 7.68 12.85 -19.97
C LEU A 239 6.42 13.19 -19.16
N LEU A 240 6.58 13.59 -17.92
CA LEU A 240 5.46 14.00 -17.07
C LEU A 240 4.68 15.17 -17.70
N THR A 241 5.40 16.18 -18.15
CA THR A 241 4.80 17.35 -18.79
C THR A 241 4.07 16.99 -20.11
N SER A 242 4.70 16.19 -20.97
CA SER A 242 4.09 15.79 -22.26
C SER A 242 2.85 14.92 -22.10
N HIS A 243 2.71 14.23 -20.97
CA HIS A 243 1.52 13.44 -20.63
C HIS A 243 0.54 14.20 -19.72
N SER A 244 0.72 15.53 -19.58
CA SER A 244 -0.15 16.38 -18.76
C SER A 244 -0.25 15.95 -17.29
N ILE A 245 0.79 15.30 -16.76
CA ILE A 245 0.88 14.91 -15.35
C ILE A 245 1.51 16.07 -14.58
N LYS A 246 0.72 16.66 -13.67
CA LYS A 246 1.18 17.74 -12.80
C LYS A 246 2.09 17.20 -11.72
N TYR A 247 3.19 17.88 -11.45
CA TYR A 247 4.13 17.53 -10.39
C TYR A 247 4.79 18.79 -9.80
N GLU A 248 5.36 18.63 -8.63
CA GLU A 248 6.19 19.63 -7.95
C GLU A 248 7.63 19.11 -7.83
N LEU A 249 8.60 19.99 -8.08
CA LEU A 249 10.00 19.73 -7.77
C LEU A 249 10.20 20.00 -6.27
N ASP A 250 10.58 18.97 -5.53
CA ASP A 250 10.90 19.10 -4.10
C ASP A 250 12.36 18.70 -3.87
N SER A 251 13.25 19.68 -4.00
CA SER A 251 14.71 19.48 -3.88
C SER A 251 15.15 18.96 -2.49
N LYS A 252 14.28 19.03 -1.49
CA LYS A 252 14.49 18.49 -0.14
C LYS A 252 13.88 17.11 0.04
N LEU A 253 13.16 16.59 -0.96
CA LEU A 253 12.59 15.25 -0.89
C LEU A 253 13.73 14.23 -0.82
N VAL A 254 13.87 13.62 0.33
CA VAL A 254 14.70 12.44 0.57
C VAL A 254 13.84 11.30 1.06
N ARG A 255 14.33 10.07 0.95
CA ARG A 255 13.56 8.88 1.36
C ARG A 255 14.00 8.37 2.73
N GLY A 256 13.07 7.76 3.45
CA GLY A 256 13.30 7.17 4.77
C GLY A 256 14.25 5.96 4.79
N LEU A 257 14.79 5.55 3.67
CA LEU A 257 15.59 4.34 3.47
C LEU A 257 16.84 4.72 2.66
N ASP A 258 18.01 4.26 3.06
CA ASP A 258 19.30 4.74 2.53
C ASP A 258 19.68 4.13 1.18
N TYR A 259 18.91 3.18 0.68
CA TYR A 259 19.20 2.50 -0.59
C TYR A 259 18.83 3.29 -1.85
N TYR A 260 18.06 4.36 -1.72
CA TYR A 260 17.58 5.11 -2.89
C TYR A 260 18.68 5.87 -3.61
N THR A 261 18.58 5.90 -4.94
CA THR A 261 19.46 6.62 -5.87
C THR A 261 18.64 7.23 -7.00
N LYS A 262 19.19 8.20 -7.74
CA LYS A 262 18.54 8.82 -8.92
C LYS A 262 17.11 9.29 -8.58
N THR A 263 16.12 8.84 -9.34
CA THR A 263 14.71 9.26 -9.18
C THR A 263 14.14 8.90 -7.81
N ALA A 264 13.57 9.89 -7.12
CA ALA A 264 12.75 9.73 -5.94
C ALA A 264 11.43 10.50 -6.13
N PHE A 265 10.33 9.93 -5.62
CA PHE A 265 9.02 10.55 -5.72
C PHE A 265 8.15 10.24 -4.50
N GLU A 266 7.20 11.13 -4.25
CA GLU A 266 6.12 10.93 -3.27
C GLU A 266 4.80 11.42 -3.85
N PHE A 267 3.73 10.72 -3.49
CA PHE A 267 2.37 11.18 -3.65
C PHE A 267 1.87 11.62 -2.29
N VAL A 268 1.49 12.87 -2.19
CA VAL A 268 1.03 13.48 -0.94
C VAL A 268 -0.41 13.92 -1.05
N SER A 269 -1.18 13.79 0.03
CA SER A 269 -2.55 14.29 0.12
C SER A 269 -2.70 15.20 1.35
N GLY A 270 -3.26 16.38 1.14
CA GLY A 270 -3.49 17.35 2.22
C GLY A 270 -4.50 16.89 3.29
N GLU A 271 -5.29 15.85 3.00
CA GLU A 271 -6.35 15.35 3.87
C GLU A 271 -5.87 14.41 4.98
N VAL A 272 -4.63 13.89 4.89
CA VAL A 272 -4.08 12.89 5.84
C VAL A 272 -3.35 13.53 7.05
N GLY A 273 -3.26 14.86 7.12
CA GLY A 273 -2.61 15.59 8.22
C GLY A 273 -1.09 15.72 8.06
N ALA A 274 -0.34 15.79 9.17
CA ALA A 274 1.10 16.06 9.17
C ALA A 274 1.95 15.00 8.44
N GLN A 275 1.44 13.79 8.28
CA GLN A 275 2.07 12.66 7.57
C GLN A 275 1.37 12.45 6.22
N ASN A 276 1.50 13.42 5.33
CA ASN A 276 0.72 13.52 4.10
C ASN A 276 1.15 12.60 2.96
N ALA A 277 2.29 11.91 3.06
CA ALA A 277 2.71 10.94 2.05
C ALA A 277 1.84 9.67 2.08
N ILE A 278 1.12 9.40 1.00
CA ILE A 278 0.24 8.22 0.81
C ILE A 278 0.90 7.11 -0.01
N ALA A 279 1.82 7.48 -0.89
CA ALA A 279 2.72 6.55 -1.58
C ALA A 279 4.09 7.20 -1.77
N GLY A 280 5.10 6.39 -1.93
CA GLY A 280 6.41 6.88 -2.27
C GLY A 280 7.33 5.78 -2.76
N GLY A 281 8.30 6.17 -3.57
CA GLY A 281 9.22 5.26 -4.21
C GLY A 281 10.41 5.94 -4.83
N GLY A 282 11.11 5.21 -5.68
CA GLY A 282 12.27 5.68 -6.40
C GLY A 282 13.18 4.54 -6.85
N ARG A 283 14.31 4.89 -7.46
CA ARG A 283 15.35 3.95 -7.87
C ARG A 283 16.23 3.52 -6.71
N TYR A 284 16.66 2.28 -6.76
CA TYR A 284 17.61 1.68 -5.82
C TYR A 284 18.54 0.70 -6.55
N ASP A 285 19.22 1.21 -7.59
CA ASP A 285 20.01 0.44 -8.54
C ASP A 285 21.12 -0.42 -7.91
N ARG A 286 21.56 -0.10 -6.69
CA ARG A 286 22.64 -0.81 -6.00
C ARG A 286 22.17 -1.81 -4.93
N LEU A 287 20.88 -1.85 -4.62
CA LEU A 287 20.38 -2.67 -3.51
C LEU A 287 20.59 -4.17 -3.76
N VAL A 288 20.39 -4.62 -5.02
CA VAL A 288 20.63 -6.04 -5.39
C VAL A 288 22.08 -6.42 -5.16
N GLU A 289 23.03 -5.56 -5.55
CA GLU A 289 24.47 -5.76 -5.32
C GLU A 289 24.81 -5.77 -3.83
N PHE A 290 24.29 -4.82 -3.05
CA PHE A 290 24.54 -4.75 -1.60
C PHE A 290 24.06 -6.00 -0.84
N LEU A 291 23.02 -6.64 -1.35
CA LEU A 291 22.49 -7.89 -0.79
C LEU A 291 23.15 -9.14 -1.38
N GLY A 292 24.21 -8.99 -2.20
CA GLY A 292 25.04 -10.09 -2.71
C GLY A 292 24.56 -10.67 -4.04
N GLY A 293 23.63 -10.03 -4.73
CA GLY A 293 23.23 -10.36 -6.10
C GLY A 293 24.12 -9.70 -7.17
N LYS A 294 23.84 -9.97 -8.43
CA LYS A 294 24.49 -9.26 -9.54
C LYS A 294 23.98 -7.83 -9.59
N PRO A 295 24.81 -6.82 -9.93
CA PRO A 295 24.36 -5.48 -10.18
C PRO A 295 23.15 -5.47 -11.12
N THR A 296 22.00 -4.99 -10.62
CA THR A 296 20.74 -5.00 -11.34
C THR A 296 20.00 -3.72 -11.04
N PRO A 297 19.76 -2.86 -12.05
CA PRO A 297 18.96 -1.66 -11.86
C PRO A 297 17.57 -1.98 -11.38
N ALA A 298 17.07 -1.20 -10.44
CA ALA A 298 15.77 -1.45 -9.87
C ALA A 298 15.06 -0.16 -9.45
N ILE A 299 13.74 -0.18 -9.54
CA ILE A 299 12.85 0.88 -9.11
C ILE A 299 11.57 0.28 -8.54
N GLY A 300 11.03 0.92 -7.52
CA GLY A 300 9.78 0.47 -6.94
C GLY A 300 9.08 1.55 -6.13
N PHE A 301 7.91 1.20 -5.62
CA PHE A 301 7.13 2.03 -4.71
C PHE A 301 6.37 1.19 -3.71
N ALA A 302 6.00 1.83 -2.62
CA ALA A 302 5.01 1.30 -1.69
C ALA A 302 3.99 2.39 -1.34
N LEU A 303 2.74 1.97 -1.15
CA LEU A 303 1.65 2.78 -0.63
C LEU A 303 1.15 2.20 0.70
N GLY A 304 0.75 3.07 1.63
CA GLY A 304 0.22 2.67 2.92
C GLY A 304 -1.30 2.53 2.87
N ILE A 305 -1.79 1.29 3.03
CA ILE A 305 -3.22 0.98 2.83
C ILE A 305 -4.09 1.74 3.85
N GLU A 306 -3.71 1.79 5.12
CA GLU A 306 -4.49 2.48 6.15
C GLU A 306 -4.63 3.98 5.89
N ARG A 307 -3.60 4.62 5.32
CA ARG A 307 -3.68 6.04 4.93
C ARG A 307 -4.65 6.25 3.78
N ILE A 308 -4.65 5.34 2.81
CA ILE A 308 -5.56 5.37 1.67
C ILE A 308 -7.00 5.09 2.11
N MET A 309 -7.21 4.19 3.08
CA MET A 309 -8.54 3.91 3.65
C MET A 309 -9.21 5.16 4.27
N GLU A 310 -8.42 6.12 4.74
CA GLU A 310 -8.97 7.39 5.26
C GLU A 310 -9.50 8.31 4.15
N LEU A 311 -8.99 8.16 2.92
CA LEU A 311 -9.30 9.01 1.77
C LEU A 311 -10.34 8.39 0.84
N VAL A 312 -10.30 7.06 0.69
CA VAL A 312 -11.13 6.36 -0.29
C VAL A 312 -12.60 6.37 0.11
N LYS A 313 -13.45 6.72 -0.84
CA LYS A 313 -14.89 6.52 -0.75
C LYS A 313 -15.25 5.27 -1.54
N LEU A 314 -15.91 4.33 -0.89
CA LEU A 314 -16.44 3.19 -1.63
C LEU A 314 -17.45 3.69 -2.66
N PRO A 315 -17.46 3.11 -3.87
CA PRO A 315 -18.56 3.33 -4.78
C PRO A 315 -19.88 2.95 -4.09
N GLU A 316 -20.96 3.64 -4.42
CA GLU A 316 -22.28 3.24 -3.90
C GLU A 316 -22.48 1.76 -4.20
N SER A 317 -22.62 0.95 -3.16
CA SER A 317 -22.84 -0.48 -3.35
C SER A 317 -24.24 -0.65 -3.91
N GLU A 318 -24.33 -1.11 -5.14
CA GLU A 318 -25.59 -1.65 -5.62
C GLU A 318 -25.99 -2.82 -4.72
N ARG A 319 -27.28 -2.91 -4.44
CA ARG A 319 -27.80 -4.09 -3.74
C ARG A 319 -27.46 -5.34 -4.53
N GLU A 320 -26.87 -6.33 -3.86
CA GLU A 320 -26.48 -7.56 -4.53
C GLU A 320 -26.90 -8.82 -3.75
N GLY A 321 -27.07 -9.92 -4.50
CA GLY A 321 -27.40 -11.21 -3.92
C GLY A 321 -28.82 -11.30 -3.39
N ILE A 322 -29.08 -12.40 -2.72
CA ILE A 322 -30.42 -12.75 -2.27
C ILE A 322 -30.43 -13.09 -0.77
N TYR A 323 -31.46 -12.60 -0.10
CA TYR A 323 -31.80 -12.99 1.25
C TYR A 323 -32.94 -14.03 1.21
N LEU A 324 -32.73 -15.17 1.84
CA LEU A 324 -33.68 -16.27 1.95
C LEU A 324 -34.17 -16.41 3.39
N GLY A 325 -35.48 -16.49 3.58
CA GLY A 325 -36.08 -16.62 4.91
C GLY A 325 -37.26 -17.56 4.95
N VAL A 326 -37.63 -17.98 6.14
CA VAL A 326 -38.79 -18.91 6.36
C VAL A 326 -39.79 -18.32 7.34
N MET A 327 -41.06 -18.41 7.02
CA MET A 327 -42.18 -18.11 7.91
C MET A 327 -42.75 -19.38 8.54
N GLU A 328 -42.35 -20.58 8.03
CA GLU A 328 -42.70 -21.90 8.56
C GLU A 328 -41.47 -22.77 8.65
N GLU A 329 -41.33 -23.55 9.74
CA GLU A 329 -40.13 -24.39 9.99
C GLU A 329 -39.97 -25.48 8.93
N GLU A 330 -41.07 -25.99 8.40
CA GLU A 330 -41.11 -27.02 7.34
C GLU A 330 -40.50 -26.53 6.02
N ALA A 331 -40.32 -25.22 5.86
CA ALA A 331 -39.69 -24.63 4.68
C ALA A 331 -38.15 -24.68 4.74
N ILE A 332 -37.52 -24.95 5.88
CA ILE A 332 -36.06 -24.86 6.09
C ILE A 332 -35.32 -25.72 5.07
N ASP A 333 -35.69 -27.00 4.90
CA ASP A 333 -34.99 -27.89 3.97
C ASP A 333 -35.07 -27.41 2.51
N LYS A 334 -36.21 -26.81 2.14
CA LYS A 334 -36.37 -26.22 0.79
C LYS A 334 -35.47 -25.00 0.62
N ILE A 335 -35.44 -24.10 1.60
CA ILE A 335 -34.56 -22.91 1.60
C ILE A 335 -33.08 -23.32 1.53
N LEU A 336 -32.67 -24.36 2.25
CA LEU A 336 -31.29 -24.85 2.21
C LEU A 336 -30.89 -25.35 0.82
N LYS A 337 -31.77 -26.10 0.15
CA LYS A 337 -31.53 -26.56 -1.22
C LYS A 337 -31.42 -25.40 -2.20
N ILE A 338 -32.33 -24.43 -2.09
CA ILE A 338 -32.28 -23.20 -2.91
C ILE A 338 -30.97 -22.45 -2.64
N ALA A 339 -30.60 -22.22 -1.38
CA ALA A 339 -29.39 -21.50 -0.99
C ALA A 339 -28.15 -22.19 -1.56
N HIS A 340 -28.06 -23.52 -1.48
CA HIS A 340 -26.94 -24.26 -2.05
C HIS A 340 -26.82 -24.05 -3.57
N ARG A 341 -27.93 -24.16 -4.31
CA ARG A 341 -27.95 -23.92 -5.76
C ARG A 341 -27.54 -22.48 -6.13
N LYS A 342 -28.14 -21.51 -5.47
CA LYS A 342 -27.91 -20.08 -5.73
C LYS A 342 -26.48 -19.61 -5.39
N ARG A 343 -25.84 -20.18 -4.37
CA ARG A 343 -24.45 -19.86 -3.99
C ARG A 343 -23.41 -20.16 -5.07
N ALA A 344 -23.78 -20.93 -6.10
CA ALA A 344 -22.90 -21.15 -7.24
C ALA A 344 -22.68 -19.89 -8.09
N THR A 345 -23.62 -18.95 -8.07
CA THR A 345 -23.62 -17.77 -8.96
C THR A 345 -23.78 -16.43 -8.25
N GLU A 346 -24.30 -16.43 -7.02
CA GLU A 346 -24.62 -15.19 -6.31
C GLU A 346 -24.41 -15.29 -4.80
N ARG A 347 -24.35 -14.14 -4.12
CA ARG A 347 -24.29 -14.07 -2.66
C ARG A 347 -25.64 -14.41 -2.06
N VAL A 348 -25.66 -15.33 -1.09
CA VAL A 348 -26.90 -15.79 -0.46
C VAL A 348 -26.82 -15.67 1.05
N TYR A 349 -27.72 -14.88 1.62
CA TYR A 349 -27.95 -14.76 3.05
C TYR A 349 -29.11 -15.68 3.44
N VAL A 350 -29.00 -16.41 4.52
CA VAL A 350 -30.06 -17.33 4.97
C VAL A 350 -30.42 -17.06 6.43
N GLU A 351 -31.71 -16.94 6.70
CA GLU A 351 -32.26 -16.89 8.05
C GLU A 351 -33.06 -18.18 8.31
N TYR A 352 -32.59 -18.94 9.26
CA TYR A 352 -33.16 -20.24 9.59
C TYR A 352 -34.31 -20.18 10.60
N SER A 353 -34.43 -19.07 11.34
CA SER A 353 -35.47 -18.89 12.33
C SER A 353 -36.76 -18.47 11.65
N LYS A 354 -37.88 -19.08 12.08
CA LYS A 354 -39.23 -18.64 11.69
C LYS A 354 -39.45 -17.19 12.13
N ARG A 355 -39.72 -16.31 11.15
CA ARG A 355 -40.00 -14.89 11.39
C ARG A 355 -41.10 -14.37 10.49
N SER A 356 -41.69 -13.22 10.84
CA SER A 356 -42.66 -12.54 9.99
C SER A 356 -42.00 -11.98 8.74
N LEU A 357 -42.76 -11.84 7.66
CA LEU A 357 -42.33 -11.19 6.39
C LEU A 357 -41.68 -9.82 6.63
N LYS A 358 -42.27 -9.01 7.51
CA LYS A 358 -41.75 -7.69 7.88
C LYS A 358 -40.33 -7.78 8.50
N ALA A 359 -40.08 -8.81 9.31
CA ALA A 359 -38.76 -9.02 9.93
C ALA A 359 -37.74 -9.48 8.90
N HIS A 360 -38.13 -10.34 7.94
CA HIS A 360 -37.26 -10.76 6.83
C HIS A 360 -36.91 -9.59 5.92
N LEU A 361 -37.88 -8.74 5.55
CA LEU A 361 -37.63 -7.55 4.74
C LEU A 361 -36.62 -6.60 5.41
N LYS A 362 -36.79 -6.37 6.72
CA LYS A 362 -35.83 -5.55 7.49
C LYS A 362 -34.43 -6.17 7.57
N ALA A 363 -34.37 -7.49 7.67
CA ALA A 363 -33.08 -8.19 7.69
C ALA A 363 -32.40 -8.17 6.32
N ALA A 364 -33.14 -8.40 5.24
CA ALA A 364 -32.65 -8.31 3.87
C ALA A 364 -32.15 -6.90 3.53
N ASP A 365 -32.86 -5.85 3.97
CA ASP A 365 -32.44 -4.47 3.82
C ASP A 365 -31.11 -4.17 4.54
N ARG A 366 -30.98 -4.65 5.78
CA ARG A 366 -29.79 -4.46 6.60
C ARG A 366 -28.53 -5.09 6.01
N VAL A 367 -28.65 -6.26 5.33
CA VAL A 367 -27.52 -6.93 4.69
C VAL A 367 -27.27 -6.45 3.26
N GLY A 368 -28.03 -5.48 2.75
CA GLY A 368 -27.86 -4.94 1.42
C GLY A 368 -28.30 -5.89 0.29
N ALA A 369 -29.10 -6.91 0.59
CA ALA A 369 -29.54 -7.85 -0.43
C ALA A 369 -30.41 -7.15 -1.48
N ARG A 370 -30.24 -7.50 -2.77
CA ARG A 370 -31.08 -7.03 -3.85
C ARG A 370 -32.47 -7.68 -3.79
N PHE A 371 -32.48 -8.98 -3.56
CA PHE A 371 -33.70 -9.74 -3.49
C PHE A 371 -33.97 -10.23 -2.07
N CYS A 372 -35.25 -10.21 -1.68
CA CYS A 372 -35.74 -10.89 -0.49
C CYS A 372 -36.71 -11.99 -0.93
N ALA A 373 -36.42 -13.24 -0.59
CA ALA A 373 -37.26 -14.37 -0.93
C ALA A 373 -37.64 -15.14 0.35
N VAL A 374 -38.93 -15.42 0.50
CA VAL A 374 -39.49 -16.03 1.71
C VAL A 374 -40.49 -17.14 1.34
N ILE A 375 -40.47 -18.19 2.14
CA ILE A 375 -41.48 -19.29 2.04
C ILE A 375 -42.34 -19.25 3.30
N GLY A 376 -43.63 -19.03 3.10
CA GLY A 376 -44.67 -19.15 4.11
C GLY A 376 -45.60 -20.34 3.85
N GLU A 377 -46.68 -20.39 4.60
CA GLU A 377 -47.65 -21.52 4.49
C GLU A 377 -48.25 -21.66 3.10
N ASP A 378 -48.68 -20.53 2.50
CA ASP A 378 -49.25 -20.52 1.14
C ASP A 378 -48.22 -20.90 0.09
N GLU A 379 -47.02 -20.43 0.20
CA GLU A 379 -45.91 -20.76 -0.70
C GLU A 379 -45.53 -22.23 -0.60
N LEU A 380 -45.57 -22.83 0.62
CA LEU A 380 -45.31 -24.24 0.83
C LEU A 380 -46.35 -25.11 0.13
N LYS A 381 -47.66 -24.78 0.28
CA LYS A 381 -48.79 -25.52 -0.35
C LYS A 381 -48.72 -25.49 -1.87
N ASN A 382 -48.27 -24.38 -2.44
CA ASN A 382 -48.25 -24.16 -3.89
C ASN A 382 -46.87 -24.46 -4.52
N SER A 383 -45.87 -24.94 -3.77
CA SER A 383 -44.48 -25.13 -4.23
C SER A 383 -43.87 -23.87 -4.86
N GLN A 384 -44.15 -22.73 -4.25
CA GLN A 384 -43.68 -21.43 -4.69
C GLN A 384 -42.78 -20.76 -3.64
N ILE A 385 -42.10 -19.71 -4.04
CA ILE A 385 -41.39 -18.77 -3.18
C ILE A 385 -41.88 -17.35 -3.49
N TRP A 386 -42.15 -16.57 -2.45
CA TRP A 386 -42.41 -15.13 -2.58
C TRP A 386 -41.09 -14.40 -2.74
N LEU A 387 -40.98 -13.58 -3.76
CA LEU A 387 -39.76 -12.83 -4.11
C LEU A 387 -40.07 -11.35 -4.25
N LYS A 388 -39.24 -10.51 -3.63
CA LYS A 388 -39.28 -9.07 -3.79
C LYS A 388 -37.92 -8.54 -4.22
N ASP A 389 -37.86 -7.78 -5.29
CA ASP A 389 -36.72 -6.94 -5.63
C ASP A 389 -36.77 -5.68 -4.74
N LEU A 390 -35.76 -5.52 -3.87
CA LEU A 390 -35.70 -4.39 -2.92
C LEU A 390 -35.26 -3.10 -3.58
N GLN A 391 -34.75 -3.13 -4.81
CA GLN A 391 -34.41 -1.97 -5.60
C GLN A 391 -35.61 -1.43 -6.36
N THR A 392 -36.29 -2.27 -7.16
CA THR A 392 -37.46 -1.86 -7.96
C THR A 392 -38.77 -1.89 -7.19
N LYS A 393 -38.82 -2.58 -6.03
CA LYS A 393 -39.97 -2.83 -5.19
C LYS A 393 -40.99 -3.80 -5.81
N GLU A 394 -40.68 -4.41 -6.92
CA GLU A 394 -41.54 -5.42 -7.57
C GLU A 394 -41.63 -6.70 -6.73
N GLU A 395 -42.81 -7.25 -6.67
CA GLU A 395 -43.12 -8.51 -5.95
C GLU A 395 -43.72 -9.55 -6.90
N ARG A 396 -43.29 -10.79 -6.72
CA ARG A 396 -43.82 -11.91 -7.50
C ARG A 396 -43.72 -13.24 -6.75
N ARG A 397 -44.45 -14.24 -7.17
CA ARG A 397 -44.29 -15.61 -6.75
C ARG A 397 -43.68 -16.41 -7.89
N VAL A 398 -42.72 -17.26 -7.59
CA VAL A 398 -41.97 -18.06 -8.55
C VAL A 398 -42.00 -19.54 -8.09
N GLY A 399 -42.06 -20.46 -9.01
CA GLY A 399 -41.94 -21.90 -8.67
C GLY A 399 -40.57 -22.18 -8.02
N ILE A 400 -40.55 -23.01 -6.98
CA ILE A 400 -39.30 -23.36 -6.26
C ILE A 400 -38.26 -23.99 -7.17
N GLU A 401 -38.70 -24.79 -8.15
CA GLU A 401 -37.82 -25.45 -9.11
C GLU A 401 -37.24 -24.49 -10.16
N GLU A 402 -37.99 -23.43 -10.50
CA GLU A 402 -37.58 -22.38 -11.47
C GLU A 402 -36.72 -21.29 -10.83
N PHE A 403 -36.78 -21.17 -9.51
CA PHE A 403 -36.05 -20.18 -8.74
C PHE A 403 -34.65 -20.65 -8.41
#